data_c793d58d126bedb8ff5de8f46d617ebc
#
_entry.id   c793d58d126bedb8ff5de8f46d617ebc
#
_cell.length_a   1.000
_cell.length_b   1.000
_cell.length_c   1.000
_cell.angle_alpha   90.00
_cell.angle_beta   90.00
_cell.angle_gamma   90.00
#
_symmetry.space_group_name_H-M   'P 1'
#
loop_
_entity.id
_entity.type
_entity.pdbx_description
1 polymer ?
#
loop_
_entity_poly.entity_id
_entity_poly.type
_entity_poly.pdbx_seq_one_letter_code
_entity_poly.pdbx_strand_id
1 'polypeptide(L)'
;MYEYFKKKSIRRTIISFDPFLKREDVQELTDIQVAKKFGLTAQTVKAMRCHKDVPFETIQILCHQLECQPGDILEASTVYIIPAKDKIID
;
A
#
# COMPACT_ATOMS: atom_id res chain seq x y z
N MET A 1 -28.83 17.02 -7.48
CA MET A 1 -27.54 17.58 -7.92
C MET A 1 -26.40 17.12 -7.04
N TYR A 2 -26.54 17.32 -5.79
CA TYR A 2 -25.49 16.93 -4.87
C TYR A 2 -25.20 15.43 -4.92
N GLU A 3 -26.24 14.61 -4.96
CA GLU A 3 -26.08 13.17 -5.05
C GLU A 3 -25.36 12.76 -6.31
N TYR A 4 -25.63 13.49 -7.37
CA TYR A 4 -25.03 13.23 -8.65
C TYR A 4 -23.51 13.42 -8.61
N PHE A 5 -23.07 14.47 -7.95
CA PHE A 5 -21.64 14.73 -7.81
C PHE A 5 -20.96 13.64 -6.99
N LYS A 6 -21.61 13.12 -5.97
CA LYS A 6 -21.04 12.05 -5.18
C LYS A 6 -20.79 10.81 -6.01
N LYS A 7 -21.63 10.56 -6.99
CA LYS A 7 -21.48 9.39 -7.83
C LYS A 7 -20.32 9.56 -8.81
N LYS A 8 -19.97 10.79 -9.12
CA LYS A 8 -18.92 11.05 -10.08
C LYS A 8 -17.53 11.03 -9.51
N SER A 9 -17.39 11.25 -8.22
CA SER A 9 -16.08 11.22 -7.60
C SER A 9 -15.98 9.99 -6.72
N ILE A 10 -14.89 9.28 -6.87
CA ILE A 10 -14.61 8.07 -6.12
C ILE A 10 -13.52 8.35 -5.11
N ARG A 11 -13.83 8.09 -3.86
CA ARG A 11 -12.85 8.21 -2.79
C ARG A 11 -12.14 6.89 -2.62
N ARG A 12 -10.84 6.92 -2.65
CA ARG A 12 -10.05 5.72 -2.58
C ARG A 12 -8.89 5.89 -1.62
N THR A 13 -8.67 4.87 -0.81
CA THR A 13 -7.53 4.86 0.10
C THR A 13 -6.44 3.99 -0.52
N ILE A 14 -5.26 4.57 -0.63
CA ILE A 14 -4.11 3.88 -1.16
C ILE A 14 -3.14 3.65 -0.02
N ILE A 15 -2.70 2.40 0.13
CA ILE A 15 -1.74 2.04 1.16
C ILE A 15 -0.41 1.76 0.50
N SER A 16 0.63 2.39 0.99
CA SER A 16 1.97 2.24 0.47
C SER A 16 2.89 1.69 1.55
N PHE A 17 3.69 0.71 1.19
CA PHE A 17 4.70 0.16 2.08
C PHE A 17 6.07 0.79 1.83
N ASP A 18 6.11 1.95 1.21
CA ASP A 18 7.36 2.64 0.96
C ASP A 18 8.21 2.84 2.21
N PRO A 19 7.63 3.23 3.36
CA PRO A 19 8.46 3.37 4.56
C PRO A 19 9.22 2.10 4.90
N PHE A 20 8.60 0.94 4.71
CA PHE A 20 9.26 -0.33 4.93
C PHE A 20 10.27 -0.65 3.82
N LEU A 21 9.86 -0.46 2.57
CA LEU A 21 10.69 -0.83 1.43
C LEU A 21 11.93 0.03 1.28
N LYS A 22 11.90 1.24 1.81
CA LYS A 22 13.02 2.17 1.72
C LYS A 22 13.99 2.08 2.89
N ARG A 23 13.75 1.15 3.82
CA ARG A 23 14.67 0.94 4.94
C ARG A 23 16.03 0.50 4.39
N GLU A 24 17.09 0.91 5.06
CA GLU A 24 18.43 0.55 4.64
C GLU A 24 18.64 -0.95 4.57
N ASP A 25 18.00 -1.69 5.47
CA ASP A 25 18.15 -3.14 5.51
C ASP A 25 17.19 -3.87 4.57
N VAL A 26 16.43 -3.15 3.78
CA VAL A 26 15.45 -3.74 2.88
C VAL A 26 15.63 -3.29 1.44
N GLN A 27 15.99 -2.03 1.22
CA GLN A 27 15.92 -1.42 -0.10
C GLN A 27 16.74 -2.10 -1.18
N GLU A 28 17.82 -2.76 -0.82
CA GLU A 28 18.66 -3.42 -1.80
C GLU A 28 18.40 -4.92 -1.92
N LEU A 29 17.42 -5.41 -1.19
CA LEU A 29 17.12 -6.83 -1.21
C LEU A 29 16.11 -7.14 -2.33
N THR A 30 16.24 -8.36 -2.88
CA THR A 30 15.25 -8.85 -3.84
C THR A 30 14.01 -9.30 -3.08
N ASP A 31 12.92 -9.52 -3.81
CA ASP A 31 11.68 -9.99 -3.20
C ASP A 31 11.90 -11.27 -2.39
N ILE A 32 12.67 -12.20 -2.94
CA ILE A 32 12.93 -13.47 -2.28
C ILE A 32 13.74 -13.25 -1.00
N GLN A 33 14.71 -12.35 -1.04
CA GLN A 33 15.53 -12.06 0.12
C GLN A 33 14.71 -11.41 1.24
N VAL A 34 13.84 -10.47 0.88
CA VAL A 34 12.96 -9.84 1.86
C VAL A 34 12.03 -10.87 2.47
N ALA A 35 11.47 -11.73 1.63
CA ALA A 35 10.56 -12.77 2.11
C ALA A 35 11.25 -13.67 3.13
N LYS A 36 12.46 -14.10 2.84
CA LYS A 36 13.19 -14.97 3.76
C LYS A 36 13.56 -14.27 5.06
N LYS A 37 13.94 -13.00 4.94
CA LYS A 37 14.39 -12.25 6.12
C LYS A 37 13.25 -12.03 7.11
N PHE A 38 12.05 -11.78 6.62
CA PHE A 38 10.91 -11.44 7.48
C PHE A 38 9.84 -12.52 7.58
N GLY A 39 10.09 -13.68 7.00
CA GLY A 39 9.12 -14.77 7.08
C GLY A 39 7.87 -14.54 6.24
N LEU A 40 8.02 -13.87 5.13
CA LEU A 40 6.93 -13.62 4.19
C LEU A 40 7.09 -14.47 2.96
N THR A 41 6.12 -14.36 2.03
CA THR A 41 6.25 -15.00 0.73
C THR A 41 6.72 -13.95 -0.27
N ALA A 42 7.40 -14.40 -1.32
CA ALA A 42 7.85 -13.49 -2.35
C ALA A 42 6.66 -12.80 -3.02
N GLN A 43 5.54 -13.51 -3.13
CA GLN A 43 4.33 -12.94 -3.71
C GLN A 43 3.80 -11.79 -2.87
N THR A 44 3.85 -11.92 -1.56
CA THR A 44 3.42 -10.85 -0.66
C THR A 44 4.32 -9.64 -0.81
N VAL A 45 5.64 -9.84 -0.88
CA VAL A 45 6.58 -8.74 -1.06
C VAL A 45 6.32 -8.03 -2.38
N LYS A 46 6.05 -8.80 -3.42
CA LYS A 46 5.75 -8.21 -4.72
C LYS A 46 4.47 -7.38 -4.67
N ALA A 47 3.46 -7.87 -3.94
CA ALA A 47 2.21 -7.12 -3.78
C ALA A 47 2.47 -5.80 -3.06
N MET A 48 3.36 -5.79 -2.07
CA MET A 48 3.73 -4.57 -1.36
C MET A 48 4.37 -3.56 -2.30
N ARG A 49 5.23 -4.01 -3.20
CA ARG A 49 5.89 -3.12 -4.16
C ARG A 49 4.94 -2.56 -5.20
N CYS A 50 3.88 -3.30 -5.51
CA CYS A 50 2.92 -2.92 -6.54
C CYS A 50 1.68 -2.23 -5.98
N HIS A 51 1.69 -1.92 -4.69
CA HIS A 51 0.55 -1.29 -4.01
C HIS A 51 -0.73 -2.10 -4.12
N LYS A 52 -0.59 -3.42 -4.10
CA LYS A 52 -1.74 -4.33 -4.12
C LYS A 52 -2.07 -4.77 -2.72
N ASP A 53 -3.22 -5.40 -2.58
CA ASP A 53 -3.70 -5.84 -1.29
C ASP A 53 -2.74 -6.82 -0.64
N VAL A 54 -2.47 -6.59 0.63
CA VAL A 54 -1.56 -7.41 1.43
C VAL A 54 -2.34 -7.89 2.65
N PRO A 55 -2.20 -9.17 3.02
CA PRO A 55 -2.91 -9.67 4.20
C PRO A 55 -2.57 -8.86 5.44
N PHE A 56 -3.57 -8.64 6.28
CA PHE A 56 -3.37 -7.91 7.51
C PHE A 56 -2.30 -8.56 8.40
N GLU A 57 -2.22 -9.88 8.34
CA GLU A 57 -1.20 -10.61 9.11
C GLU A 57 0.21 -10.17 8.78
N THR A 58 0.45 -9.76 7.54
CA THR A 58 1.76 -9.30 7.12
C THR A 58 2.17 -8.07 7.94
N ILE A 59 1.22 -7.16 8.16
CA ILE A 59 1.49 -5.95 8.93
C ILE A 59 1.83 -6.33 10.37
N GLN A 60 1.09 -7.28 10.92
CA GLN A 60 1.34 -7.75 12.29
C GLN A 60 2.72 -8.39 12.40
N ILE A 61 3.08 -9.22 11.44
CA ILE A 61 4.37 -9.89 11.44
C ILE A 61 5.51 -8.86 11.40
N LEU A 62 5.40 -7.88 10.52
CA LEU A 62 6.44 -6.87 10.38
C LEU A 62 6.55 -6.00 11.62
N CYS A 63 5.43 -5.58 12.17
CA CYS A 63 5.45 -4.77 13.39
C CYS A 63 6.06 -5.53 14.56
N HIS A 64 5.77 -6.82 14.64
CA HIS A 64 6.33 -7.65 15.70
C HIS A 64 7.84 -7.81 15.54
N GLN A 65 8.28 -8.12 14.33
CA GLN A 65 9.71 -8.33 14.08
C GLN A 65 10.54 -7.07 14.21
N LEU A 66 9.98 -5.96 13.77
CA LEU A 66 10.69 -4.68 13.81
C LEU A 66 10.42 -3.90 15.08
N GLU A 67 9.55 -4.43 15.95
CA GLU A 67 9.16 -3.78 17.20
C GLU A 67 8.74 -2.35 16.96
N CYS A 68 7.84 -2.15 16.01
CA CYS A 68 7.41 -0.82 15.59
C CYS A 68 5.90 -0.74 15.43
N GLN A 69 5.43 0.45 15.13
CA GLN A 69 4.02 0.70 14.88
C GLN A 69 3.73 0.59 13.38
N PRO A 70 2.47 0.33 13.00
CA PRO A 70 2.12 0.28 11.58
C PRO A 70 2.52 1.53 10.79
N GLY A 71 2.43 2.70 11.40
CA GLY A 71 2.82 3.93 10.73
C GLY A 71 4.30 4.03 10.40
N ASP A 72 5.13 3.13 10.96
CA ASP A 72 6.56 3.11 10.68
C ASP A 72 6.88 2.31 9.44
N ILE A 73 5.95 1.48 8.96
CA ILE A 73 6.20 0.61 7.81
C ILE A 73 5.27 0.88 6.64
N LEU A 74 4.18 1.58 6.88
CA LEU A 74 3.25 1.90 5.80
C LEU A 74 2.67 3.28 5.98
N GLU A 75 2.13 3.82 4.91
CA GLU A 75 1.41 5.07 4.97
C GLU A 75 0.15 4.93 4.12
N ALA A 76 -0.89 5.64 4.51
CA ALA A 76 -2.17 5.61 3.82
C ALA A 76 -2.53 7.01 3.38
N SER A 77 -3.04 7.12 2.18
CA SER A 77 -3.51 8.39 1.67
C SER A 77 -4.84 8.19 0.97
N THR A 78 -5.66 9.23 1.03
CA THR A 78 -6.96 9.19 0.37
C THR A 78 -6.90 10.08 -0.86
N VAL A 79 -7.31 9.51 -1.99
CA VAL A 79 -7.36 10.27 -3.23
C VAL A 79 -8.79 10.24 -3.75
N TYR A 80 -9.14 11.26 -4.51
CA TYR A 80 -10.44 11.34 -5.15
C TYR A 80 -10.23 11.15 -6.63
N ILE A 81 -10.97 10.21 -7.20
CA ILE A 81 -10.86 9.89 -8.61
C ILE A 81 -12.12 10.36 -9.31
N ILE A 82 -11.94 11.19 -10.32
CA ILE A 82 -13.04 11.68 -11.11
C ILE A 82 -13.06 10.88 -12.42
N PRO A 83 -14.19 10.23 -12.74
CA PRO A 83 -14.26 9.44 -13.96
C PRO A 83 -13.90 10.26 -15.19
N ALA A 84 -13.24 9.63 -16.14
CA ALA A 84 -12.77 10.31 -17.32
C ALA A 84 -13.89 10.97 -18.12
N LYS A 85 -15.03 10.35 -18.15
CA LYS A 85 -16.15 10.92 -18.91
C LYS A 85 -16.60 12.27 -18.37
N ASP A 86 -16.31 12.55 -17.12
CA ASP A 86 -16.64 13.85 -16.54
C ASP A 86 -15.79 14.93 -17.18
N LYS A 87 -14.61 14.59 -17.62
CA LYS A 87 -13.73 15.53 -18.28
C LYS A 87 -14.17 15.83 -19.68
N ILE A 88 -14.81 14.87 -20.29
CA ILE A 88 -15.27 14.99 -21.66
C ILE A 88 -16.51 15.87 -21.74
N ILE A 89 -17.35 15.78 -20.76
CA ILE A 89 -18.58 16.54 -20.72
C ILE A 89 -18.34 18.04 -20.71
N ASP A 90 -17.29 18.43 -20.09
CA ASP A 90 -16.90 19.84 -20.04
C ASP A 90 -16.36 20.31 -21.37
#